data_5d08208bc3024a5f433202ef39d70862
#
_entry.id   5d08208bc3024a5f433202ef39d70862
#
_cell.length_a   1.000
_cell.length_b   1.000
_cell.length_c   1.000
_cell.angle_alpha   90.00
_cell.angle_beta   90.00
_cell.angle_gamma   90.00
#
_symmetry.space_group_name_H-M   'P 1'
#
loop_
_entity.id
_entity.type
_entity.pdbx_description
1 polymer ?
#
loop_
_entity_poly.entity_id
_entity_poly.type
_entity_poly.pdbx_seq_one_letter_code
_entity_poly.pdbx_strand_id
1 'polypeptide(L)'
;NRYLWTQCVWDGPERGSLMLAIATIPLPVGSFTGCICSVLYRGREYRLATYRGVKIEAWSSTGAVIRQGQYRLEVELLNERRQALRAPVEGRMERTIHESLCAEVRYRFWHGDHLLFQHTDSSASFEYSSAD
;
A
#
# COMPACT_ATOMS: atom_id res chain seq x y z
N ASN A 1 7.39 -7.21 -13.56
CA ASN A 1 7.44 -6.34 -12.40
C ASN A 1 6.07 -5.86 -11.99
N ARG A 2 5.74 -6.11 -10.75
CA ARG A 2 4.46 -5.76 -10.19
C ARG A 2 4.69 -5.10 -8.83
N TYR A 3 4.03 -3.96 -8.58
CA TYR A 3 4.16 -3.33 -7.28
C TYR A 3 2.88 -2.61 -6.89
N LEU A 4 2.71 -2.46 -5.58
CA LEU A 4 1.68 -1.64 -4.96
C LEU A 4 2.34 -0.80 -3.88
N TRP A 5 2.00 0.48 -3.85
CA TRP A 5 2.49 1.39 -2.82
C TRP A 5 1.37 2.31 -2.38
N THR A 6 1.23 2.50 -1.08
CA THR A 6 0.26 3.43 -0.52
C THR A 6 0.84 4.10 0.71
N GLN A 7 0.45 5.34 0.92
CA GLN A 7 0.87 6.12 2.07
C GLN A 7 -0.18 7.14 2.44
N CYS A 8 -0.36 7.36 3.73
CA CYS A 8 -1.17 8.46 4.24
C CYS A 8 -0.67 8.90 5.61
N VAL A 9 -1.00 10.14 5.96
CA VAL A 9 -0.75 10.73 7.25
C VAL A 9 -2.04 11.43 7.68
N TRP A 10 -2.46 11.22 8.91
CA TRP A 10 -3.65 11.88 9.43
C TRP A 10 -3.43 12.45 10.81
N ASP A 11 -4.12 13.55 11.08
CA ASP A 11 -4.06 14.26 12.35
C ASP A 11 -5.31 13.98 13.20
N GLY A 12 -5.37 14.58 14.37
CA GLY A 12 -6.50 14.45 15.26
C GLY A 12 -6.17 13.65 16.50
N PRO A 13 -7.20 13.28 17.30
CA PRO A 13 -6.99 12.52 18.53
C PRO A 13 -6.35 11.17 18.30
N GLU A 14 -6.58 10.59 17.14
CA GLU A 14 -6.01 9.30 16.75
C GLU A 14 -5.00 9.47 15.61
N ARG A 15 -4.05 10.40 15.83
CA ARG A 15 -3.01 10.70 14.87
C ARG A 15 -2.22 9.46 14.46
N GLY A 16 -1.92 9.35 13.18
CA GLY A 16 -1.13 8.25 12.68
C GLY A 16 -0.56 8.48 11.29
N SER A 17 0.20 7.52 10.85
CA SER A 17 0.70 7.44 9.48
C SER A 17 0.84 5.99 9.09
N LEU A 18 0.79 5.75 7.79
CA LEU A 18 0.90 4.40 7.26
C LEU A 18 1.62 4.42 5.94
N MET A 19 2.52 3.46 5.74
CA MET A 19 3.17 3.21 4.47
C MET A 19 3.17 1.71 4.23
N LEU A 20 2.79 1.31 3.03
CA LEU A 20 2.83 -0.08 2.59
C LEU A 20 3.45 -0.13 1.19
N ALA A 21 4.41 -1.01 1.02
CA ALA A 21 5.01 -1.31 -0.27
C ALA A 21 5.07 -2.81 -0.47
N ILE A 22 4.55 -3.27 -1.59
CA ILE A 22 4.63 -4.66 -2.03
C ILE A 22 5.23 -4.66 -3.43
N ALA A 23 6.23 -5.49 -3.67
CA ALA A 23 6.86 -5.54 -4.99
C ALA A 23 7.29 -6.96 -5.32
N THR A 24 7.05 -7.36 -6.58
CA THR A 24 7.57 -8.60 -7.12
C THR A 24 8.82 -8.31 -7.93
N ILE A 25 9.91 -8.98 -7.57
CA ILE A 25 11.22 -8.83 -8.20
C ILE A 25 11.51 -10.11 -8.98
N PRO A 26 11.79 -10.00 -10.30
CA PRO A 26 12.16 -11.19 -11.06
C PRO A 26 13.55 -11.69 -10.64
N LEU A 27 13.68 -13.00 -10.58
CA LEU A 27 14.95 -13.67 -10.30
C LEU A 27 15.38 -14.46 -11.53
N PRO A 28 16.63 -14.93 -11.60
CA PRO A 28 17.04 -15.81 -12.70
C PRO A 28 16.15 -17.04 -12.83
N VAL A 29 15.64 -17.55 -11.71
CA VAL A 29 14.64 -18.62 -11.69
C VAL A 29 13.52 -18.17 -10.76
N GLY A 30 12.31 -17.99 -11.34
CA GLY A 30 11.15 -17.59 -10.57
C GLY A 30 11.13 -16.09 -10.22
N SER A 31 10.47 -15.77 -9.14
CA SER A 31 10.33 -14.40 -8.67
C SER A 31 10.26 -14.36 -7.15
N PHE A 32 10.53 -13.19 -6.59
CA PHE A 32 10.42 -12.93 -5.15
C PHE A 32 9.46 -11.77 -4.92
N THR A 33 8.49 -11.96 -4.05
CA THR A 33 7.59 -10.87 -3.66
C THR A 33 7.90 -10.44 -2.24
N GLY A 34 8.29 -9.19 -2.10
CA GLY A 34 8.62 -8.60 -0.80
C GLY A 34 7.56 -7.62 -0.36
N CYS A 35 7.49 -7.41 0.96
CA CYS A 35 6.56 -6.46 1.56
C CYS A 35 7.26 -5.73 2.69
N ILE A 36 7.00 -4.43 2.77
CA ILE A 36 7.38 -3.60 3.89
C ILE A 36 6.20 -2.71 4.25
N CYS A 37 5.88 -2.66 5.54
CA CYS A 37 4.79 -1.84 6.04
C CYS A 37 5.19 -1.23 7.37
N SER A 38 4.93 0.06 7.51
CA SER A 38 5.09 0.77 8.78
C SER A 38 3.77 1.45 9.11
N VAL A 39 3.24 1.15 10.28
CA VAL A 39 2.05 1.79 10.83
C VAL A 39 2.47 2.52 12.08
N LEU A 40 2.28 3.84 12.10
CA LEU A 40 2.48 4.64 13.30
C LEU A 40 1.10 5.08 13.79
N TYR A 41 0.74 4.65 15.00
CA TYR A 41 -0.57 4.94 15.55
C TYR A 41 -0.46 5.20 17.03
N ARG A 42 -0.93 6.38 17.44
CA ARG A 42 -0.90 6.83 18.85
C ARG A 42 0.51 6.76 19.45
N GLY A 43 1.53 7.13 18.66
CA GLY A 43 2.91 7.13 19.11
C GLY A 43 3.61 5.78 19.09
N ARG A 44 2.93 4.72 18.67
CA ARG A 44 3.53 3.39 18.58
C ARG A 44 3.74 3.00 17.12
N GLU A 45 4.92 2.48 16.82
CA GLU A 45 5.23 1.96 15.49
C GLU A 45 4.99 0.45 15.44
N TYR A 46 4.29 0.02 14.39
CA TYR A 46 4.09 -1.40 14.07
C TYR A 46 4.73 -1.64 12.71
N ARG A 47 5.68 -2.57 12.68
CA ARG A 47 6.38 -2.88 11.44
C ARG A 47 6.02 -4.29 10.99
N LEU A 48 5.48 -4.39 9.78
CA LEU A 48 5.20 -5.66 9.13
C LEU A 48 6.09 -5.75 7.90
N ALA A 49 6.83 -6.83 7.79
CA ALA A 49 7.82 -6.93 6.72
C ALA A 49 8.12 -8.39 6.41
N THR A 50 8.62 -8.62 5.21
CA THR A 50 9.02 -9.96 4.79
C THR A 50 10.01 -10.59 5.76
N TYR A 51 11.01 -9.80 6.21
CA TYR A 51 12.01 -10.31 7.14
C TYR A 51 11.45 -10.58 8.55
N ARG A 52 10.22 -10.21 8.81
CA ARG A 52 9.50 -10.48 10.07
C ARG A 52 8.41 -11.52 9.91
N GLY A 53 8.33 -12.13 8.73
CA GLY A 53 7.36 -13.19 8.48
C GLY A 53 6.00 -12.73 8.01
N VAL A 54 5.87 -11.51 7.48
CA VAL A 54 4.59 -11.06 6.95
C VAL A 54 4.16 -11.93 5.76
N LYS A 55 2.87 -12.21 5.71
CA LYS A 55 2.25 -12.92 4.59
C LYS A 55 1.34 -11.97 3.84
N ILE A 56 1.46 -11.99 2.52
CA ILE A 56 0.59 -11.22 1.64
C ILE A 56 -0.57 -12.13 1.27
N GLU A 57 -1.72 -11.90 1.88
CA GLU A 57 -2.89 -12.75 1.65
C GLU A 57 -3.60 -12.42 0.35
N ALA A 58 -3.60 -11.14 -0.03
CA ALA A 58 -4.18 -10.68 -1.28
C ALA A 58 -3.57 -9.34 -1.64
N TRP A 59 -3.42 -9.07 -2.93
CA TRP A 59 -3.06 -7.74 -3.42
C TRP A 59 -3.43 -7.59 -4.89
N SER A 60 -3.86 -6.38 -5.24
CA SER A 60 -4.35 -6.08 -6.58
C SER A 60 -4.31 -4.57 -6.81
N SER A 61 -4.80 -4.14 -7.97
CA SER A 61 -4.93 -2.71 -8.27
C SER A 61 -5.90 -1.97 -7.33
N THR A 62 -6.67 -2.69 -6.52
CA THR A 62 -7.68 -2.07 -5.66
C THR A 62 -7.41 -2.24 -4.17
N GLY A 63 -6.31 -2.89 -3.80
CA GLY A 63 -5.99 -3.00 -2.39
C GLY A 63 -5.12 -4.20 -2.06
N ALA A 64 -4.98 -4.43 -0.76
CA ALA A 64 -4.14 -5.50 -0.24
C ALA A 64 -4.59 -5.94 1.14
N VAL A 65 -4.28 -7.19 1.47
CA VAL A 65 -4.43 -7.73 2.83
C VAL A 65 -3.12 -8.39 3.18
N ILE A 66 -2.51 -7.95 4.27
CA ILE A 66 -1.28 -8.55 4.80
C ILE A 66 -1.48 -8.96 6.25
N ARG A 67 -0.77 -10.00 6.65
CA ARG A 67 -0.86 -10.54 8.02
C ARG A 67 0.52 -10.90 8.53
N GLN A 68 0.79 -10.52 9.77
CA GLN A 68 2.01 -10.91 10.47
C GLN A 68 1.65 -11.26 11.92
N GLY A 69 1.76 -12.53 12.28
CA GLY A 69 1.31 -12.96 13.59
C GLY A 69 -0.17 -12.68 13.79
N GLN A 70 -0.50 -11.95 14.84
CA GLN A 70 -1.87 -11.56 15.14
C GLN A 70 -2.28 -10.25 14.48
N TYR A 71 -1.36 -9.57 13.78
CA TYR A 71 -1.65 -8.31 13.13
C TYR A 71 -2.11 -8.53 11.69
N ARG A 72 -3.16 -7.80 11.29
CA ARG A 72 -3.68 -7.82 9.93
C ARG A 72 -3.97 -6.40 9.49
N LEU A 73 -3.49 -6.05 8.31
CA LEU A 73 -3.80 -4.78 7.68
C LEU A 73 -4.61 -5.04 6.41
N GLU A 74 -5.72 -4.34 6.29
CA GLU A 74 -6.57 -4.34 5.10
C GLU A 74 -6.53 -2.96 4.48
N VAL A 75 -6.21 -2.89 3.20
CA VAL A 75 -6.17 -1.66 2.42
C VAL A 75 -7.15 -1.79 1.27
N GLU A 76 -8.03 -0.82 1.12
CA GLU A 76 -9.05 -0.84 0.08
C GLU A 76 -9.12 0.53 -0.61
N LEU A 77 -8.87 0.54 -1.91
CA LEU A 77 -9.04 1.73 -2.73
C LEU A 77 -10.53 1.93 -2.99
N LEU A 78 -11.09 3.03 -2.48
CA LEU A 78 -12.52 3.32 -2.61
C LEU A 78 -12.82 4.20 -3.81
N ASN A 79 -11.96 5.16 -4.08
CA ASN A 79 -12.15 6.09 -5.18
C ASN A 79 -10.79 6.60 -5.64
N GLU A 80 -10.66 6.78 -6.94
CA GLU A 80 -9.41 7.13 -7.54
C GLU A 80 -9.60 8.34 -8.44
N ARG A 81 -8.95 9.46 -8.09
CA ARG A 81 -8.86 10.62 -8.97
C ARG A 81 -7.55 10.50 -9.72
N ARG A 82 -7.60 9.85 -10.88
CA ARG A 82 -6.42 9.67 -11.70
C ARG A 82 -6.08 10.95 -12.44
N GLN A 83 -4.87 11.44 -12.19
CA GLN A 83 -4.17 12.18 -13.20
C GLN A 83 -3.19 11.22 -13.84
N ALA A 84 -3.40 10.96 -15.12
CA ALA A 84 -2.39 10.27 -15.89
C ALA A 84 -1.19 11.21 -15.98
N LEU A 85 -0.14 10.95 -15.21
CA LEU A 85 1.11 11.64 -15.37
C LEU A 85 1.79 11.09 -16.61
N ARG A 86 1.74 11.86 -17.66
CA ARG A 86 2.49 11.57 -18.86
C ARG A 86 3.91 12.05 -18.64
N ALA A 87 4.84 11.12 -18.57
CA ALA A 87 6.25 11.47 -18.70
C ALA A 87 6.59 11.36 -20.19
N PRO A 88 6.65 12.48 -20.92
CA PRO A 88 7.10 12.41 -22.31
C PRO A 88 8.60 12.17 -22.30
N VAL A 89 9.01 11.02 -22.78
CA VAL A 89 10.41 10.79 -23.10
C VAL A 89 10.53 10.98 -24.59
N GLU A 90 11.08 12.13 -25.01
CA GLU A 90 11.31 12.47 -26.40
C GLU A 90 10.07 12.34 -27.30
N GLY A 91 8.93 12.82 -26.82
CA GLY A 91 7.70 12.79 -27.61
C GLY A 91 7.05 11.44 -27.71
N ARG A 92 7.55 10.45 -26.98
CA ARG A 92 6.94 9.13 -26.91
C ARG A 92 6.47 8.81 -25.49
N MET A 93 5.31 8.21 -25.43
CA MET A 93 4.81 7.64 -24.20
C MET A 93 5.38 6.24 -24.06
N GLU A 94 6.37 6.10 -23.23
CA GLU A 94 6.94 4.79 -22.93
C GLU A 94 6.08 4.05 -21.92
N ARG A 95 5.43 4.78 -21.04
CA ARG A 95 4.78 4.18 -19.89
C ARG A 95 3.68 5.08 -19.35
N THR A 96 2.52 4.52 -19.14
CA THR A 96 1.47 5.19 -18.40
C THR A 96 1.63 4.81 -16.94
N ILE A 97 2.00 5.77 -16.12
CA ILE A 97 2.06 5.60 -14.68
C ILE A 97 0.69 5.94 -14.12
N HIS A 98 0.02 4.94 -13.54
CA HIS A 98 -1.24 5.16 -12.85
C HIS A 98 -0.92 5.60 -11.43
N GLU A 99 -0.74 6.89 -11.26
CA GLU A 99 -0.51 7.48 -9.96
C GLU A 99 -1.75 8.25 -9.53
N SER A 100 -2.34 7.84 -8.40
CA SER A 100 -3.44 8.55 -7.79
C SER A 100 -2.87 9.52 -6.77
N LEU A 101 -2.80 10.80 -7.13
CA LEU A 101 -2.32 11.84 -6.23
C LEU A 101 -3.29 12.13 -5.10
N CYS A 102 -4.57 11.83 -5.28
CA CYS A 102 -5.62 12.01 -4.27
C CYS A 102 -6.56 10.83 -4.37
N ALA A 103 -6.18 9.75 -3.73
CA ALA A 103 -7.02 8.57 -3.67
C ALA A 103 -7.79 8.55 -2.36
N GLU A 104 -9.02 8.05 -2.41
CA GLU A 104 -9.74 7.73 -1.20
C GLU A 104 -9.47 6.28 -0.87
N VAL A 105 -8.82 6.04 0.25
CA VAL A 105 -8.37 4.71 0.66
C VAL A 105 -8.82 4.45 2.07
N ARG A 106 -9.32 3.26 2.31
CA ARG A 106 -9.70 2.80 3.65
C ARG A 106 -8.66 1.83 4.15
N TYR A 107 -8.19 2.07 5.37
CA TYR A 107 -7.23 1.24 6.08
C TYR A 107 -7.88 0.69 7.33
N ARG A 108 -7.79 -0.61 7.55
CA ARG A 108 -8.23 -1.26 8.78
C ARG A 108 -7.07 -2.08 9.34
N PHE A 109 -6.75 -1.82 10.59
CA PHE A 109 -5.65 -2.50 11.27
C PHE A 109 -6.15 -3.25 12.48
N TRP A 110 -5.86 -4.55 12.50
CA TRP A 110 -6.38 -5.48 13.49
C TRP A 110 -5.27 -6.10 14.31
N HIS A 111 -5.56 -6.38 15.59
CA HIS A 111 -4.76 -7.27 16.42
C HIS A 111 -5.69 -8.39 16.89
N GLY A 112 -5.56 -9.58 16.33
CA GLY A 112 -6.53 -10.64 16.55
C GLY A 112 -7.92 -10.20 16.07
N ASP A 113 -8.91 -10.31 16.94
CA ASP A 113 -10.29 -9.89 16.66
C ASP A 113 -10.52 -8.41 16.98
N HIS A 114 -9.51 -7.72 17.50
CA HIS A 114 -9.64 -6.33 17.93
C HIS A 114 -9.24 -5.37 16.83
N LEU A 115 -10.18 -4.54 16.40
CA LEU A 115 -9.88 -3.47 15.43
C LEU A 115 -9.18 -2.35 16.17
N LEU A 116 -7.87 -2.17 15.89
CA LEU A 116 -7.08 -1.09 16.49
C LEU A 116 -7.49 0.26 15.94
N PHE A 117 -7.67 0.34 14.61
CA PHE A 117 -8.21 1.55 13.99
C PHE A 117 -8.78 1.24 12.62
N GLN A 118 -9.68 2.12 12.21
CA GLN A 118 -10.12 2.24 10.84
C GLN A 118 -9.97 3.70 10.44
N HIS A 119 -9.32 3.94 9.32
CA HIS A 119 -9.12 5.28 8.82
C HIS A 119 -9.40 5.31 7.32
N THR A 120 -10.28 6.23 6.92
CA THR A 120 -10.53 6.51 5.51
C THR A 120 -9.92 7.85 5.19
N ASP A 121 -8.98 7.86 4.26
CA ASP A 121 -8.25 9.07 3.88
C ASP A 121 -8.62 9.46 2.46
N SER A 122 -9.05 10.70 2.26
CA SER A 122 -9.43 11.21 0.94
C SER A 122 -8.28 11.82 0.18
N SER A 123 -7.10 11.86 0.78
CA SER A 123 -5.89 12.45 0.20
C SER A 123 -4.70 11.50 0.32
N ALA A 124 -4.95 10.21 0.32
CA ALA A 124 -3.89 9.21 0.37
C ALA A 124 -3.20 9.11 -0.99
N SER A 125 -1.96 8.66 -0.97
CA SER A 125 -1.25 8.23 -2.18
C SER A 125 -1.52 6.74 -2.38
N PHE A 126 -1.81 6.36 -3.60
CA PHE A 126 -2.00 4.95 -3.95
C PHE A 126 -1.49 4.74 -5.36
N GLU A 127 -0.59 3.79 -5.51
CA GLU A 127 0.02 3.50 -6.81
C GLU A 127 0.10 1.98 -7.00
N TYR A 128 -0.33 1.53 -8.14
CA TYR A 128 -0.22 0.13 -8.52
C TYR A 128 0.24 0.02 -9.97
N SER A 129 1.18 -0.85 -10.21
CA SER A 129 1.65 -1.13 -11.57
C SER A 129 1.85 -2.63 -11.74
N SER A 130 1.38 -3.12 -12.86
CA SER A 130 1.63 -4.49 -13.31
C SER A 130 2.18 -4.38 -14.72
N ALA A 131 3.49 -4.19 -14.83
CA ALA A 131 4.17 -4.10 -16.12
C ALA A 131 4.69 -5.48 -16.48
N ASP A 132 4.17 -5.99 -17.54
CA ASP A 132 4.68 -7.21 -18.17
C ASP A 132 5.71 -6.85 -19.22
#